data_3d10fec850cafa5ef934fd614e88de8b
#
_entry.id   3d10fec850cafa5ef934fd614e88de8b
#
_cell.length_a   1.000
_cell.length_b   1.000
_cell.length_c   1.000
_cell.angle_alpha   90.00
_cell.angle_beta   90.00
_cell.angle_gamma   90.00
#
_symmetry.space_group_name_H-M   'P 1'
#
loop_
_entity.id
_entity.type
_entity.pdbx_description
1 polymer ?
#
loop_
_entity_poly.entity_id
_entity_poly.type
_entity_poly.pdbx_seq_one_letter_code
_entity_poly.pdbx_strand_id
1 'polypeptide(L)'
;EIGVRLVGSEMCIRDRIKTIQDELGGGGQEQEIEEMRKKAETIKWNDEVKATFLKEVDKLERTHPQSPDYSVQLNYLQTMLSLPWGIYTTDNLSLVNAEKTLNKDHYGLEKVKERILEHLAVLKLKGDMKSPIICLYGPPGVGKTSLGRSIAAALKRKYIRMSLGGVHDEAEIRGHRKTYIGAMPGRIIKNLIKAGSSNPVFILDEIDKVSADRQGDPSSALLEVLDPEQNTTFHDNFLDVDYDLSKVMFIATANNLNTIPGPLLDRMELIEVSGYITEEKIEIARRHLVPKELEANGMKKNDIKIPKNTLEAIIENYTRESGVRELEKKIGKILRKSARQYATDGYFAKTEIKPGDLYEFLGAPEYTRDKYQGNEYAGVVTGLAWTAVGGEILFVETSLSRGKGCLLYTSPSPRDGLLS
;
A
#
# COMPACT_ATOMS: atom_id res chain seq x y z
N GLU A 1 -37.27 -60.75 23.27
CA GLU A 1 -38.13 -59.62 23.59
C GLU A 1 -37.45 -58.49 24.42
N ILE A 2 -36.42 -58.79 25.25
CA ILE A 2 -35.69 -57.80 26.06
C ILE A 2 -34.80 -56.91 25.19
N GLY A 3 -34.20 -57.45 24.12
CA GLY A 3 -33.30 -56.65 23.24
C GLY A 3 -34.01 -55.57 22.42
N VAL A 4 -35.25 -55.80 21.98
CA VAL A 4 -36.02 -54.85 21.18
C VAL A 4 -36.55 -53.67 22.02
N ARG A 5 -36.85 -53.89 23.30
CA ARG A 5 -37.28 -52.81 24.24
C ARG A 5 -36.11 -51.89 24.61
N LEU A 6 -34.90 -52.40 24.75
CA LEU A 6 -33.72 -51.58 25.04
C LEU A 6 -33.36 -50.62 23.88
N VAL A 7 -33.37 -51.14 22.64
CA VAL A 7 -33.12 -50.35 21.44
C VAL A 7 -34.18 -49.26 21.23
N GLY A 8 -35.45 -49.54 21.46
CA GLY A 8 -36.53 -48.54 21.39
C GLY A 8 -36.47 -47.48 22.48
N SER A 9 -35.98 -47.80 23.68
CA SER A 9 -35.82 -46.83 24.76
C SER A 9 -34.60 -45.92 24.54
N GLU A 10 -33.47 -46.47 24.03
CA GLU A 10 -32.29 -45.67 23.67
C GLU A 10 -32.58 -44.70 22.52
N MET A 11 -33.32 -45.15 21.52
CA MET A 11 -33.73 -44.29 20.40
C MET A 11 -34.65 -43.14 20.88
N CYS A 12 -35.60 -43.44 21.76
CA CYS A 12 -36.50 -42.46 22.37
C CYS A 12 -35.76 -41.46 23.31
N ILE A 13 -34.74 -41.92 24.02
CA ILE A 13 -33.88 -41.05 24.85
C ILE A 13 -33.02 -40.16 23.97
N ARG A 14 -32.42 -40.65 22.89
CA ARG A 14 -31.69 -39.83 21.93
C ARG A 14 -32.57 -38.76 21.25
N ASP A 15 -33.77 -39.13 20.83
CA ASP A 15 -34.70 -38.17 20.23
C ASP A 15 -35.15 -37.09 21.22
N ARG A 16 -35.38 -37.45 22.49
CA ARG A 16 -35.70 -36.50 23.57
C ARG A 16 -34.51 -35.60 23.91
N ILE A 17 -33.31 -36.14 23.96
CA ILE A 17 -32.10 -35.33 24.18
C ILE A 17 -31.94 -34.36 23.01
N LYS A 18 -32.16 -34.79 21.79
CA LYS A 18 -32.09 -33.93 20.60
C LYS A 18 -33.13 -32.83 20.64
N THR A 19 -34.38 -33.14 21.01
CA THR A 19 -35.45 -32.13 21.16
C THR A 19 -35.16 -31.13 22.28
N ILE A 20 -34.62 -31.58 23.40
CA ILE A 20 -34.19 -30.72 24.50
C ILE A 20 -32.99 -29.84 24.11
N GLN A 21 -32.02 -30.40 23.34
CA GLN A 21 -30.90 -29.65 22.79
C GLN A 21 -31.38 -28.58 21.79
N ASP A 22 -32.33 -28.91 20.93
CA ASP A 22 -32.95 -27.96 19.98
C ASP A 22 -33.73 -26.84 20.69
N GLU A 23 -34.44 -27.17 21.76
CA GLU A 23 -35.16 -26.18 22.61
C GLU A 23 -34.19 -25.30 23.44
N LEU A 24 -33.03 -25.80 23.79
CA LEU A 24 -31.97 -25.07 24.52
C LEU A 24 -31.02 -24.28 23.58
N GLY A 25 -31.28 -24.24 22.27
CA GLY A 25 -30.48 -23.54 21.30
C GLY A 25 -29.29 -24.33 20.78
N GLY A 26 -29.19 -25.63 21.05
CA GLY A 26 -28.10 -26.50 20.61
C GLY A 26 -28.18 -26.93 19.13
N GLY A 27 -29.38 -26.90 18.53
CA GLY A 27 -29.56 -27.31 17.12
C GLY A 27 -28.81 -26.43 16.10
N GLY A 28 -28.61 -25.16 16.40
CA GLY A 28 -27.84 -24.24 15.55
C GLY A 28 -26.34 -24.54 15.54
N GLN A 29 -25.81 -25.06 16.63
CA GLN A 29 -24.41 -25.35 16.80
C GLN A 29 -23.96 -26.62 16.01
N GLU A 30 -24.71 -27.69 16.10
CA GLU A 30 -24.43 -28.92 15.32
C GLU A 30 -24.49 -28.65 13.81
N GLN A 31 -25.44 -27.81 13.37
CA GLN A 31 -25.55 -27.37 11.99
C GLN A 31 -24.36 -26.54 11.56
N GLU A 32 -23.87 -25.61 12.38
CA GLU A 32 -22.71 -24.79 12.10
C GLU A 32 -21.42 -25.63 11.96
N ILE A 33 -21.23 -26.61 12.85
CA ILE A 33 -20.11 -27.55 12.79
C ILE A 33 -20.18 -28.42 11.53
N GLU A 34 -21.38 -28.94 11.19
CA GLU A 34 -21.56 -29.74 9.99
C GLU A 34 -21.33 -28.94 8.71
N GLU A 35 -21.78 -27.67 8.67
CA GLU A 35 -21.49 -26.75 7.57
C GLU A 35 -19.97 -26.49 7.42
N MET A 36 -19.24 -26.32 8.54
CA MET A 36 -17.79 -26.18 8.51
C MET A 36 -17.10 -27.43 7.94
N ARG A 37 -17.54 -28.63 8.34
CA ARG A 37 -17.01 -29.90 7.77
C ARG A 37 -17.27 -30.01 6.28
N LYS A 38 -18.49 -29.66 5.82
CA LYS A 38 -18.84 -29.65 4.38
C LYS A 38 -17.99 -28.63 3.60
N LYS A 39 -17.82 -27.42 4.13
CA LYS A 39 -16.96 -26.42 3.51
C LYS A 39 -15.51 -26.90 3.44
N ALA A 40 -15.01 -27.55 4.49
CA ALA A 40 -13.67 -28.10 4.53
C ALA A 40 -13.39 -29.15 3.44
N GLU A 41 -14.39 -29.89 3.02
CA GLU A 41 -14.25 -30.88 1.93
C GLU A 41 -14.09 -30.22 0.56
N THR A 42 -14.62 -29.01 0.37
CA THR A 42 -14.54 -28.28 -0.90
C THR A 42 -13.24 -27.50 -1.06
N ILE A 43 -12.51 -27.25 0.02
CA ILE A 43 -11.27 -26.48 0.01
C ILE A 43 -10.08 -27.38 -0.34
N LYS A 44 -9.18 -26.84 -1.19
CA LYS A 44 -7.94 -27.50 -1.60
C LYS A 44 -6.79 -27.21 -0.64
N TRP A 45 -6.84 -27.74 0.55
CA TRP A 45 -5.72 -27.64 1.49
C TRP A 45 -4.77 -28.83 1.40
N ASN A 46 -3.60 -28.65 2.04
CA ASN A 46 -2.64 -29.71 2.27
C ASN A 46 -3.22 -30.71 3.30
N ASP A 47 -2.83 -31.98 3.21
CA ASP A 47 -3.32 -33.03 4.12
C ASP A 47 -3.04 -32.71 5.60
N GLU A 48 -1.92 -32.11 5.91
CA GLU A 48 -1.54 -31.68 7.25
C GLU A 48 -2.47 -30.60 7.78
N VAL A 49 -2.75 -29.57 6.99
CA VAL A 49 -3.67 -28.48 7.34
C VAL A 49 -5.07 -29.02 7.53
N LYS A 50 -5.53 -29.93 6.66
CA LYS A 50 -6.83 -30.59 6.77
C LYS A 50 -6.96 -31.39 8.05
N ALA A 51 -5.93 -32.18 8.38
CA ALA A 51 -5.90 -32.97 9.61
C ALA A 51 -5.95 -32.08 10.86
N THR A 52 -5.21 -30.98 10.86
CA THR A 52 -5.23 -29.99 11.94
C THR A 52 -6.61 -29.35 12.08
N PHE A 53 -7.22 -28.95 10.98
CA PHE A 53 -8.56 -28.38 10.98
C PHE A 53 -9.60 -29.34 11.57
N LEU A 54 -9.64 -30.58 11.10
CA LEU A 54 -10.58 -31.58 11.58
C LEU A 54 -10.40 -31.87 13.08
N LYS A 55 -9.15 -31.95 13.56
CA LYS A 55 -8.83 -32.13 14.98
C LYS A 55 -9.35 -30.96 15.83
N GLU A 56 -9.24 -29.72 15.35
CA GLU A 56 -9.73 -28.55 16.07
C GLU A 56 -11.26 -28.46 16.00
N VAL A 57 -11.92 -28.93 14.91
CA VAL A 57 -13.38 -29.07 14.84
C VAL A 57 -13.89 -30.08 15.87
N ASP A 58 -13.24 -31.26 15.99
CA ASP A 58 -13.59 -32.28 16.99
C ASP A 58 -13.44 -31.77 18.42
N LYS A 59 -12.49 -30.86 18.65
CA LYS A 59 -12.30 -30.21 19.95
C LYS A 59 -13.39 -29.18 20.21
N LEU A 60 -13.80 -28.39 19.18
CA LEU A 60 -14.91 -27.45 19.28
C LEU A 60 -16.23 -28.16 19.66
N GLU A 61 -16.50 -29.32 19.04
CA GLU A 61 -17.69 -30.14 19.30
C GLU A 61 -17.80 -30.59 20.77
N ARG A 62 -16.64 -30.81 21.41
CA ARG A 62 -16.57 -31.19 22.84
C ARG A 62 -16.57 -30.00 23.80
N THR A 63 -16.38 -28.78 23.30
CA THR A 63 -16.30 -27.58 24.12
C THR A 63 -17.69 -27.01 24.37
N HIS A 64 -17.99 -26.66 25.62
CA HIS A 64 -19.30 -26.11 25.98
C HIS A 64 -19.51 -24.73 25.34
N PRO A 65 -20.66 -24.45 24.71
CA PRO A 65 -20.91 -23.19 23.97
C PRO A 65 -20.79 -21.92 24.80
N GLN A 66 -21.05 -22.00 26.10
CA GLN A 66 -20.94 -20.84 27.00
C GLN A 66 -19.50 -20.61 27.50
N SER A 67 -18.56 -21.48 27.15
CA SER A 67 -17.14 -21.28 27.48
C SER A 67 -16.54 -20.16 26.62
N PRO A 68 -15.72 -19.25 27.20
CA PRO A 68 -14.96 -18.29 26.41
C PRO A 68 -14.07 -18.93 25.33
N ASP A 69 -13.56 -20.13 25.60
CA ASP A 69 -12.75 -20.90 24.66
C ASP A 69 -13.50 -21.30 23.39
N TYR A 70 -14.82 -21.49 23.48
CA TYR A 70 -15.64 -21.82 22.31
C TYR A 70 -15.59 -20.73 21.26
N SER A 71 -15.79 -19.48 21.66
CA SER A 71 -15.78 -18.34 20.71
C SER A 71 -14.40 -18.10 20.09
N VAL A 72 -13.34 -18.31 20.84
CA VAL A 72 -11.96 -18.22 20.35
C VAL A 72 -11.70 -19.30 19.31
N GLN A 73 -12.08 -20.53 19.59
CA GLN A 73 -11.87 -21.67 18.69
C GLN A 73 -12.75 -21.58 17.44
N LEU A 74 -13.97 -21.11 17.59
CA LEU A 74 -14.89 -20.85 16.47
C LEU A 74 -14.29 -19.81 15.51
N ASN A 75 -13.81 -18.68 16.04
CA ASN A 75 -13.17 -17.63 15.25
C ASN A 75 -11.90 -18.15 14.53
N TYR A 76 -11.13 -19.00 15.18
CA TYR A 76 -9.97 -19.66 14.59
C TYR A 76 -10.35 -20.52 13.37
N LEU A 77 -11.35 -21.39 13.52
CA LEU A 77 -11.83 -22.27 12.45
C LEU A 77 -12.45 -21.48 11.29
N GLN A 78 -13.25 -20.45 11.60
CA GLN A 78 -13.81 -19.56 10.58
C GLN A 78 -12.71 -18.81 9.82
N THR A 79 -11.64 -18.40 10.49
CA THR A 79 -10.48 -17.76 9.86
C THR A 79 -9.77 -18.73 8.91
N MET A 80 -9.55 -19.99 9.32
CA MET A 80 -8.97 -21.02 8.46
C MET A 80 -9.82 -21.29 7.21
N LEU A 81 -11.14 -21.36 7.33
CA LEU A 81 -12.07 -21.54 6.21
C LEU A 81 -12.13 -20.33 5.27
N SER A 82 -11.86 -19.13 5.79
CA SER A 82 -11.92 -17.88 5.01
C SER A 82 -10.69 -17.66 4.14
N LEU A 83 -9.60 -18.37 4.39
CA LEU A 83 -8.38 -18.27 3.60
C LEU A 83 -8.58 -18.86 2.19
N PRO A 84 -8.03 -18.24 1.16
CA PRO A 84 -8.18 -18.66 -0.22
C PRO A 84 -7.24 -19.83 -0.59
N TRP A 85 -7.34 -20.94 0.12
CA TRP A 85 -6.50 -22.12 -0.11
C TRP A 85 -6.60 -22.62 -1.54
N GLY A 86 -5.48 -22.59 -2.28
CA GLY A 86 -5.40 -23.09 -3.65
C GLY A 86 -6.29 -22.33 -4.65
N ILE A 87 -6.79 -21.14 -4.30
CA ILE A 87 -7.57 -20.28 -5.18
C ILE A 87 -6.63 -19.28 -5.85
N TYR A 88 -6.42 -19.43 -7.15
CA TYR A 88 -5.54 -18.58 -7.94
C TYR A 88 -6.31 -17.83 -9.03
N THR A 89 -5.96 -16.58 -9.25
CA THR A 89 -6.39 -15.84 -10.43
C THR A 89 -5.52 -16.22 -11.62
N THR A 90 -6.12 -16.26 -12.83
CA THR A 90 -5.36 -16.53 -14.07
C THR A 90 -4.51 -15.34 -14.44
N ASP A 91 -3.20 -15.55 -14.54
CA ASP A 91 -2.24 -14.51 -14.85
C ASP A 91 -2.28 -14.10 -16.32
N ASN A 92 -2.23 -12.82 -16.58
CA ASN A 92 -2.01 -12.26 -17.90
C ASN A 92 -0.55 -11.78 -18.03
N LEU A 93 0.35 -12.67 -18.43
CA LEU A 93 1.77 -12.35 -18.65
C LEU A 93 2.05 -11.80 -20.06
N SER A 94 1.11 -11.03 -20.61
CA SER A 94 1.30 -10.33 -21.88
C SER A 94 2.06 -9.01 -21.65
N LEU A 95 3.35 -8.97 -22.04
CA LEU A 95 4.20 -7.77 -21.91
C LEU A 95 3.61 -6.57 -22.67
N VAL A 96 3.00 -6.80 -23.83
CA VAL A 96 2.33 -5.74 -24.62
C VAL A 96 1.16 -5.12 -23.83
N ASN A 97 0.37 -5.94 -23.13
CA ASN A 97 -0.71 -5.43 -22.30
C ASN A 97 -0.19 -4.71 -21.05
N ALA A 98 0.88 -5.22 -20.45
CA ALA A 98 1.54 -4.57 -19.32
C ALA A 98 2.07 -3.19 -19.70
N GLU A 99 2.78 -3.09 -20.84
CA GLU A 99 3.29 -1.82 -21.35
C GLU A 99 2.16 -0.83 -21.65
N LYS A 100 1.09 -1.28 -22.33
CA LYS A 100 -0.09 -0.43 -22.60
C LYS A 100 -0.73 0.09 -21.30
N THR A 101 -0.87 -0.76 -20.30
CA THR A 101 -1.46 -0.37 -19.00
C THR A 101 -0.58 0.63 -18.27
N LEU A 102 0.74 0.38 -18.19
CA LEU A 102 1.70 1.29 -17.57
C LEU A 102 1.73 2.65 -18.29
N ASN A 103 1.72 2.67 -19.63
CA ASN A 103 1.72 3.90 -20.42
C ASN A 103 0.41 4.67 -20.32
N LYS A 104 -0.71 3.98 -20.16
CA LYS A 104 -2.01 4.60 -19.93
C LYS A 104 -2.09 5.28 -18.56
N ASP A 105 -1.59 4.61 -17.51
CA ASP A 105 -1.77 5.05 -16.13
C ASP A 105 -0.66 6.00 -15.66
N HIS A 106 0.53 5.95 -16.28
CA HIS A 106 1.70 6.73 -15.88
C HIS A 106 2.34 7.41 -17.09
N TYR A 107 2.48 8.73 -16.98
CA TYR A 107 3.23 9.53 -17.95
C TYR A 107 4.71 9.58 -17.57
N GLY A 108 5.60 9.51 -18.55
CA GLY A 108 7.06 9.47 -18.30
C GLY A 108 7.51 8.17 -17.63
N LEU A 109 8.58 8.23 -16.84
CA LEU A 109 9.16 7.09 -16.10
C LEU A 109 9.58 5.91 -17.00
N GLU A 110 10.10 6.20 -18.20
CA GLU A 110 10.40 5.15 -19.21
C GLU A 110 11.36 4.09 -18.67
N LYS A 111 12.43 4.50 -17.97
CA LYS A 111 13.40 3.56 -17.36
C LYS A 111 12.76 2.66 -16.31
N VAL A 112 11.84 3.21 -15.50
CA VAL A 112 11.11 2.44 -14.46
C VAL A 112 10.20 1.41 -15.11
N LYS A 113 9.45 1.81 -16.14
CA LYS A 113 8.59 0.91 -16.89
C LYS A 113 9.36 -0.21 -17.57
N GLU A 114 10.49 0.11 -18.21
CA GLU A 114 11.37 -0.86 -18.83
C GLU A 114 11.85 -1.91 -17.83
N ARG A 115 12.35 -1.49 -16.66
CA ARG A 115 12.75 -2.42 -15.58
C ARG A 115 11.62 -3.30 -15.09
N ILE A 116 10.42 -2.73 -14.93
CA ILE A 116 9.22 -3.52 -14.55
C ILE A 116 8.91 -4.57 -15.64
N LEU A 117 8.98 -4.19 -16.92
CA LEU A 117 8.72 -5.11 -18.03
C LEU A 117 9.79 -6.20 -18.14
N GLU A 118 11.08 -5.88 -17.90
CA GLU A 118 12.16 -6.86 -17.81
C GLU A 118 11.88 -7.90 -16.71
N HIS A 119 11.51 -7.42 -15.52
CA HIS A 119 11.16 -8.30 -14.39
C HIS A 119 9.96 -9.22 -14.73
N LEU A 120 8.91 -8.68 -15.33
CA LEU A 120 7.76 -9.46 -15.78
C LEU A 120 8.11 -10.47 -16.89
N ALA A 121 9.07 -10.13 -17.76
CA ALA A 121 9.58 -11.05 -18.77
C ALA A 121 10.32 -12.24 -18.15
N VAL A 122 11.15 -11.99 -17.13
CA VAL A 122 11.83 -13.06 -16.37
C VAL A 122 10.82 -13.98 -15.68
N LEU A 123 9.81 -13.41 -15.03
CA LEU A 123 8.73 -14.19 -14.39
C LEU A 123 7.99 -15.06 -15.41
N LYS A 124 7.74 -14.54 -16.61
CA LYS A 124 7.10 -15.27 -17.69
C LYS A 124 7.95 -16.44 -18.19
N LEU A 125 9.27 -16.26 -18.30
CA LEU A 125 10.20 -17.26 -18.79
C LEU A 125 10.47 -18.36 -17.76
N LYS A 126 10.65 -17.99 -16.49
CA LYS A 126 10.87 -18.95 -15.41
C LYS A 126 9.63 -19.77 -15.07
N GLY A 127 8.44 -19.20 -15.24
CA GLY A 127 7.17 -19.83 -14.84
C GLY A 127 6.99 -19.96 -13.31
N ASP A 128 7.92 -19.43 -12.52
CA ASP A 128 7.84 -19.35 -11.06
C ASP A 128 8.04 -17.91 -10.57
N MET A 129 7.66 -17.63 -9.33
CA MET A 129 7.80 -16.32 -8.68
C MET A 129 9.09 -16.19 -7.86
N LYS A 130 10.04 -17.11 -8.00
CA LYS A 130 11.33 -17.09 -7.31
C LYS A 130 12.27 -16.09 -7.96
N SER A 131 11.93 -14.81 -7.84
CA SER A 131 12.73 -13.67 -8.33
C SER A 131 12.90 -12.67 -7.19
N PRO A 132 13.94 -11.84 -7.23
CA PRO A 132 14.09 -10.74 -6.28
C PRO A 132 12.83 -9.88 -6.25
N ILE A 133 12.53 -9.33 -5.10
CA ILE A 133 11.34 -8.50 -4.91
C ILE A 133 11.61 -7.11 -5.45
N ILE A 134 10.69 -6.55 -6.22
CA ILE A 134 10.80 -5.18 -6.69
C ILE A 134 10.65 -4.21 -5.51
N CYS A 135 11.63 -3.33 -5.32
CA CYS A 135 11.54 -2.20 -4.42
C CYS A 135 11.57 -0.89 -5.21
N LEU A 136 10.43 -0.18 -5.24
CA LEU A 136 10.31 1.14 -5.85
C LEU A 136 10.72 2.20 -4.82
N TYR A 137 11.87 2.86 -5.01
CA TYR A 137 12.34 3.87 -4.08
C TYR A 137 12.46 5.25 -4.75
N GLY A 138 12.35 6.31 -3.96
CA GLY A 138 12.46 7.69 -4.43
C GLY A 138 11.61 8.65 -3.64
N PRO A 139 11.56 9.95 -4.02
CA PRO A 139 10.86 10.97 -3.26
C PRO A 139 9.37 10.69 -3.12
N PRO A 140 8.71 11.28 -2.11
CA PRO A 140 7.27 11.12 -1.94
C PRO A 140 6.49 11.75 -3.09
N GLY A 141 5.31 11.18 -3.42
CA GLY A 141 4.40 11.76 -4.41
C GLY A 141 4.73 11.48 -5.88
N VAL A 142 5.73 10.63 -6.19
CA VAL A 142 6.09 10.27 -7.57
C VAL A 142 5.29 9.08 -8.14
N GLY A 143 4.36 8.52 -7.35
CA GLY A 143 3.46 7.48 -7.86
C GLY A 143 3.92 6.04 -7.63
N LYS A 144 4.86 5.76 -6.73
CA LYS A 144 5.35 4.40 -6.42
C LYS A 144 4.23 3.39 -6.13
N THR A 145 3.31 3.75 -5.25
CA THR A 145 2.17 2.88 -4.87
C THR A 145 1.18 2.70 -6.03
N SER A 146 1.00 3.71 -6.88
CA SER A 146 0.14 3.60 -8.07
C SER A 146 0.74 2.72 -9.15
N LEU A 147 2.08 2.72 -9.33
CA LEU A 147 2.78 1.78 -10.22
C LEU A 147 2.49 0.33 -9.82
N GLY A 148 2.55 0.00 -8.53
CA GLY A 148 2.19 -1.34 -8.05
C GLY A 148 0.74 -1.73 -8.37
N ARG A 149 -0.21 -0.79 -8.30
CA ARG A 149 -1.59 -1.02 -8.71
C ARG A 149 -1.72 -1.30 -10.20
N SER A 150 -0.98 -0.56 -11.02
CA SER A 150 -0.99 -0.75 -12.48
C SER A 150 -0.35 -2.08 -12.88
N ILE A 151 0.68 -2.55 -12.16
CA ILE A 151 1.26 -3.89 -12.34
C ILE A 151 0.19 -4.96 -12.03
N ALA A 152 -0.53 -4.82 -10.90
CA ALA A 152 -1.60 -5.75 -10.55
C ALA A 152 -2.71 -5.80 -11.61
N ALA A 153 -3.11 -4.63 -12.13
CA ALA A 153 -4.10 -4.52 -13.19
C ALA A 153 -3.61 -5.16 -14.51
N ALA A 154 -2.35 -4.96 -14.88
CA ALA A 154 -1.73 -5.54 -16.05
C ALA A 154 -1.69 -7.07 -15.99
N LEU A 155 -1.38 -7.63 -14.84
CA LEU A 155 -1.35 -9.08 -14.56
C LEU A 155 -2.75 -9.69 -14.35
N LYS A 156 -3.80 -8.87 -14.22
CA LYS A 156 -5.16 -9.26 -13.80
C LYS A 156 -5.21 -9.96 -12.43
N ARG A 157 -4.26 -9.62 -11.55
CA ARG A 157 -4.23 -10.11 -10.18
C ARG A 157 -4.98 -9.18 -9.23
N LYS A 158 -5.41 -9.71 -8.11
CA LYS A 158 -5.95 -8.91 -7.01
C LYS A 158 -4.84 -8.01 -6.45
N TYR A 159 -5.20 -6.78 -6.08
CA TYR A 159 -4.29 -5.80 -5.51
C TYR A 159 -4.51 -5.68 -4.01
N ILE A 160 -3.44 -5.77 -3.24
CA ILE A 160 -3.42 -5.54 -1.79
C ILE A 160 -2.39 -4.45 -1.50
N ARG A 161 -2.73 -3.59 -0.56
CA ARG A 161 -1.78 -2.61 -0.01
C ARG A 161 -1.74 -2.75 1.51
N MET A 162 -0.55 -2.91 2.05
CA MET A 162 -0.25 -2.92 3.47
C MET A 162 0.79 -1.85 3.77
N SER A 163 0.43 -0.85 4.58
CA SER A 163 1.41 0.12 5.09
C SER A 163 2.19 -0.50 6.24
N LEU A 164 3.50 -0.40 6.15
CA LEU A 164 4.44 -0.85 7.19
C LEU A 164 4.84 0.31 8.12
N GLY A 165 4.47 1.55 7.78
CA GLY A 165 4.67 2.70 8.65
C GLY A 165 3.89 2.56 9.95
N GLY A 166 4.60 2.53 11.09
CA GLY A 166 4.01 2.34 12.41
C GLY A 166 3.84 0.88 12.85
N VAL A 167 4.42 -0.07 12.10
CA VAL A 167 4.56 -1.47 12.56
C VAL A 167 5.79 -1.57 13.44
N HIS A 168 5.58 -1.92 14.71
CA HIS A 168 6.64 -2.03 15.72
C HIS A 168 6.76 -3.42 16.32
N ASP A 169 5.73 -4.25 16.18
CA ASP A 169 5.65 -5.59 16.73
C ASP A 169 5.62 -6.66 15.61
N GLU A 170 6.45 -7.67 15.74
CA GLU A 170 6.47 -8.85 14.88
C GLU A 170 5.10 -9.53 14.82
N ALA A 171 4.37 -9.54 15.94
CA ALA A 171 3.03 -10.11 16.01
C ALA A 171 2.01 -9.45 15.08
N GLU A 172 2.23 -8.21 14.65
CA GLU A 172 1.38 -7.59 13.63
C GLU A 172 1.54 -8.28 12.26
N ILE A 173 2.70 -8.84 11.95
CA ILE A 173 3.00 -9.54 10.69
C ILE A 173 2.61 -11.01 10.78
N ARG A 174 3.10 -11.71 11.83
CA ARG A 174 2.94 -13.14 12.06
C ARG A 174 1.71 -13.55 12.88
N GLY A 175 0.95 -12.57 13.40
CA GLY A 175 -0.19 -12.86 14.29
C GLY A 175 0.21 -13.15 15.74
N HIS A 176 -0.78 -13.12 16.61
CA HIS A 176 -0.65 -13.46 18.03
C HIS A 176 -0.94 -14.94 18.24
N ARG A 177 -0.27 -15.56 19.21
CA ARG A 177 -0.55 -16.97 19.55
C ARG A 177 -2.03 -17.15 19.90
N LYS A 178 -2.67 -18.17 19.33
CA LYS A 178 -4.11 -18.47 19.48
C LYS A 178 -4.58 -18.65 20.93
N THR A 179 -3.66 -18.89 21.87
CA THR A 179 -3.96 -19.09 23.29
C THR A 179 -4.29 -17.80 24.04
N TYR A 180 -4.03 -16.63 23.47
CA TYR A 180 -4.34 -15.35 24.10
C TYR A 180 -5.78 -14.90 23.78
N ILE A 181 -6.47 -14.37 24.80
CA ILE A 181 -7.79 -13.74 24.58
C ILE A 181 -7.62 -12.52 23.69
N GLY A 182 -8.38 -12.47 22.59
CA GLY A 182 -8.24 -11.41 21.60
C GLY A 182 -7.14 -11.64 20.56
N ALA A 183 -6.55 -12.83 20.50
CA ALA A 183 -5.59 -13.20 19.46
C ALA A 183 -6.18 -13.02 18.07
N MET A 184 -5.36 -12.52 17.17
CA MET A 184 -5.74 -12.27 15.77
C MET A 184 -4.65 -12.73 14.81
N PRO A 185 -5.03 -13.18 13.60
CA PRO A 185 -4.04 -13.50 12.56
C PRO A 185 -3.25 -12.27 12.15
N GLY A 186 -2.07 -12.49 11.63
CA GLY A 186 -1.19 -11.44 11.13
C GLY A 186 -1.80 -10.65 9.97
N ARG A 187 -1.26 -9.47 9.73
CA ARG A 187 -1.72 -8.59 8.64
C ARG A 187 -1.60 -9.24 7.27
N ILE A 188 -0.61 -10.12 7.05
CA ILE A 188 -0.44 -10.87 5.80
C ILE A 188 -1.67 -11.74 5.57
N ILE A 189 -2.01 -12.59 6.52
CA ILE A 189 -3.16 -13.49 6.46
C ILE A 189 -4.48 -12.72 6.33
N LYS A 190 -4.70 -11.69 7.13
CA LYS A 190 -5.90 -10.84 7.04
C LYS A 190 -6.10 -10.23 5.65
N ASN A 191 -5.02 -9.81 5.02
CA ASN A 191 -5.07 -9.21 3.70
C ASN A 191 -5.28 -10.26 2.60
N LEU A 192 -4.75 -11.47 2.74
CA LEU A 192 -5.03 -12.58 1.82
C LEU A 192 -6.52 -12.98 1.85
N ILE A 193 -7.12 -13.03 3.03
CA ILE A 193 -8.58 -13.26 3.19
C ILE A 193 -9.37 -12.19 2.42
N LYS A 194 -9.00 -10.91 2.58
CA LYS A 194 -9.66 -9.80 1.86
C LYS A 194 -9.50 -9.89 0.34
N ALA A 195 -8.36 -10.39 -0.13
CA ALA A 195 -8.12 -10.57 -1.57
C ALA A 195 -8.95 -11.71 -2.16
N GLY A 196 -9.22 -12.76 -1.38
CA GLY A 196 -9.90 -13.96 -1.84
C GLY A 196 -9.10 -14.73 -2.92
N SER A 197 -7.77 -14.60 -2.92
CA SER A 197 -6.87 -15.25 -3.88
C SER A 197 -5.49 -15.43 -3.25
N SER A 198 -4.83 -16.57 -3.56
CA SER A 198 -3.50 -16.91 -3.06
C SER A 198 -2.35 -16.33 -3.90
N ASN A 199 -2.63 -15.67 -5.01
CA ASN A 199 -1.62 -15.05 -5.88
C ASN A 199 -1.85 -13.55 -6.13
N PRO A 200 -2.17 -12.74 -5.11
CA PRO A 200 -2.32 -11.29 -5.32
C PRO A 200 -0.98 -10.62 -5.61
N VAL A 201 -1.04 -9.38 -6.07
CA VAL A 201 0.08 -8.43 -5.99
C VAL A 201 -0.05 -7.69 -4.65
N PHE A 202 0.96 -7.85 -3.81
CA PHE A 202 0.98 -7.35 -2.44
C PHE A 202 1.97 -6.20 -2.31
N ILE A 203 1.48 -4.99 -2.09
CA ILE A 203 2.31 -3.81 -1.93
C ILE A 203 2.63 -3.61 -0.44
N LEU A 204 3.91 -3.68 -0.12
CA LEU A 204 4.48 -3.33 1.18
C LEU A 204 4.92 -1.86 1.14
N ASP A 205 4.02 -0.97 1.58
CA ASP A 205 4.23 0.46 1.46
C ASP A 205 4.99 1.01 2.66
N GLU A 206 5.97 1.90 2.41
CA GLU A 206 6.80 2.54 3.43
C GLU A 206 7.66 1.54 4.24
N ILE A 207 8.34 0.60 3.55
CA ILE A 207 9.22 -0.37 4.21
C ILE A 207 10.42 0.29 4.92
N ASP A 208 10.80 1.48 4.51
CA ASP A 208 11.82 2.32 5.13
C ASP A 208 11.44 2.86 6.51
N LYS A 209 10.17 2.70 6.92
CA LYS A 209 9.67 3.13 8.24
C LYS A 209 9.49 1.98 9.23
N VAL A 210 9.88 0.78 8.84
CA VAL A 210 9.92 -0.37 9.76
C VAL A 210 11.07 -0.16 10.73
N SER A 211 10.77 -0.12 12.00
CA SER A 211 11.79 0.03 13.06
C SER A 211 11.72 -1.14 14.00
N ALA A 212 12.89 -1.66 14.37
CA ALA A 212 12.99 -2.62 15.48
C ALA A 212 12.79 -1.87 16.80
N ASP A 213 11.87 -2.35 17.61
CA ASP A 213 11.64 -1.84 18.96
C ASP A 213 11.98 -2.92 20.00
N ARG A 214 11.96 -2.56 21.28
CA ARG A 214 12.22 -3.50 22.39
C ARG A 214 11.23 -4.68 22.46
N GLN A 215 10.11 -4.61 21.75
CA GLN A 215 9.03 -5.60 21.78
C GLN A 215 9.09 -6.62 20.63
N GLY A 216 10.01 -6.47 19.67
CA GLY A 216 10.16 -7.41 18.56
C GLY A 216 10.91 -6.82 17.37
N ASP A 217 11.28 -7.67 16.43
CA ASP A 217 11.92 -7.29 15.18
C ASP A 217 11.02 -7.63 13.98
N PRO A 218 10.18 -6.67 13.55
CA PRO A 218 9.34 -6.87 12.37
C PRO A 218 10.14 -7.17 11.09
N SER A 219 11.42 -6.75 11.04
CA SER A 219 12.29 -6.99 9.91
C SER A 219 12.58 -8.47 9.71
N SER A 220 12.75 -9.23 10.81
CA SER A 220 12.95 -10.69 10.75
C SER A 220 11.71 -11.41 10.23
N ALA A 221 10.51 -11.00 10.64
CA ALA A 221 9.27 -11.52 10.08
C ALA A 221 9.12 -11.21 8.58
N LEU A 222 9.51 -10.01 8.15
CA LEU A 222 9.51 -9.63 6.74
C LEU A 222 10.53 -10.42 5.93
N LEU A 223 11.69 -10.78 6.49
CA LEU A 223 12.67 -11.62 5.82
C LEU A 223 12.07 -12.98 5.44
N GLU A 224 11.33 -13.62 6.34
CA GLU A 224 10.65 -14.89 6.04
C GLU A 224 9.59 -14.73 4.95
N VAL A 225 8.80 -13.65 4.99
CA VAL A 225 7.78 -13.36 3.97
C VAL A 225 8.41 -13.11 2.60
N LEU A 226 9.54 -12.40 2.56
CA LEU A 226 10.17 -11.89 1.34
C LEU A 226 11.24 -12.82 0.78
N ASP A 227 11.70 -13.83 1.53
CA ASP A 227 12.67 -14.79 1.05
C ASP A 227 11.99 -15.90 0.23
N PRO A 228 12.26 -16.02 -1.08
CA PRO A 228 11.67 -17.06 -1.92
C PRO A 228 11.96 -18.50 -1.48
N GLU A 229 12.97 -18.71 -0.63
CA GLU A 229 13.30 -20.03 -0.09
C GLU A 229 12.48 -20.37 1.15
N GLN A 230 12.04 -19.37 1.91
CA GLN A 230 11.31 -19.52 3.18
C GLN A 230 9.80 -19.27 3.05
N ASN A 231 9.37 -18.47 2.09
CA ASN A 231 7.98 -18.02 1.95
C ASN A 231 6.99 -19.13 1.55
N THR A 232 7.48 -20.31 1.16
CA THR A 232 6.65 -21.50 0.91
C THR A 232 6.05 -22.08 2.18
N THR A 233 6.67 -21.81 3.33
CA THR A 233 6.31 -22.30 4.66
C THR A 233 6.16 -21.16 5.64
N PHE A 234 5.48 -20.07 5.22
CA PHE A 234 5.22 -18.94 6.10
C PHE A 234 4.33 -19.34 7.27
N HIS A 235 4.87 -19.21 8.48
CA HIS A 235 4.18 -19.58 9.71
C HIS A 235 3.49 -18.39 10.36
N ASP A 236 2.15 -18.44 10.46
CA ASP A 236 1.37 -17.47 11.25
C ASP A 236 1.06 -18.07 12.63
N ASN A 237 1.42 -17.35 13.68
CA ASN A 237 1.26 -17.82 15.07
C ASN A 237 -0.20 -18.03 15.49
N PHE A 238 -1.16 -17.34 14.84
CA PHE A 238 -2.57 -17.53 15.11
C PHE A 238 -3.10 -18.78 14.41
N LEU A 239 -2.74 -18.98 13.16
CA LEU A 239 -3.17 -20.14 12.39
C LEU A 239 -2.51 -21.44 12.87
N ASP A 240 -1.26 -21.35 13.37
CA ASP A 240 -0.46 -22.49 13.83
C ASP A 240 -0.31 -23.58 12.74
N VAL A 241 -0.32 -23.12 11.48
CA VAL A 241 -0.09 -23.91 10.25
C VAL A 241 0.65 -23.06 9.23
N ASP A 242 1.38 -23.71 8.36
CA ASP A 242 2.13 -23.05 7.30
C ASP A 242 1.22 -22.67 6.13
N TYR A 243 1.47 -21.49 5.57
CA TYR A 243 0.79 -20.99 4.38
C TYR A 243 1.79 -20.67 3.28
N ASP A 244 1.53 -21.19 2.07
CA ASP A 244 2.40 -20.97 0.90
C ASP A 244 2.18 -19.57 0.30
N LEU A 245 3.17 -18.69 0.46
CA LEU A 245 3.23 -17.35 -0.14
C LEU A 245 4.02 -17.29 -1.45
N SER A 246 4.53 -18.42 -1.96
CA SER A 246 5.42 -18.46 -3.13
C SER A 246 4.78 -17.94 -4.43
N LYS A 247 3.46 -17.89 -4.50
CA LYS A 247 2.72 -17.35 -5.66
C LYS A 247 2.31 -15.88 -5.51
N VAL A 248 2.53 -15.31 -4.34
CA VAL A 248 2.28 -13.88 -4.09
C VAL A 248 3.39 -13.05 -4.73
N MET A 249 3.03 -12.00 -5.47
CA MET A 249 4.00 -11.04 -5.98
C MET A 249 4.12 -9.88 -5.01
N PHE A 250 5.24 -9.82 -4.29
CA PHE A 250 5.52 -8.71 -3.38
C PHE A 250 6.21 -7.57 -4.11
N ILE A 251 5.77 -6.34 -3.83
CA ILE A 251 6.40 -5.11 -4.29
C ILE A 251 6.55 -4.19 -3.07
N ALA A 252 7.76 -3.80 -2.76
CA ALA A 252 8.04 -2.85 -1.70
C ALA A 252 8.08 -1.41 -2.23
N THR A 253 7.75 -0.44 -1.38
CA THR A 253 8.00 0.98 -1.66
C THR A 253 8.76 1.62 -0.52
N ALA A 254 9.71 2.50 -0.85
CA ALA A 254 10.52 3.22 0.11
C ALA A 254 10.72 4.68 -0.33
N ASN A 255 10.93 5.57 0.62
CA ASN A 255 11.39 6.93 0.33
C ASN A 255 12.90 7.05 0.50
N ASN A 256 13.46 6.32 1.46
CA ASN A 256 14.89 6.34 1.76
C ASN A 256 15.40 4.90 1.98
N LEU A 257 16.47 4.53 1.28
CA LEU A 257 17.07 3.20 1.42
C LEU A 257 17.93 3.05 2.67
N ASN A 258 18.48 4.15 3.21
CA ASN A 258 19.43 4.11 4.32
C ASN A 258 18.83 3.60 5.64
N THR A 259 17.52 3.59 5.76
CA THR A 259 16.79 3.13 6.96
C THR A 259 16.33 1.67 6.87
N ILE A 260 16.48 1.07 5.68
CA ILE A 260 16.10 -0.34 5.47
C ILE A 260 17.26 -1.24 5.93
N PRO A 261 17.00 -2.29 6.71
CA PRO A 261 18.02 -3.25 7.09
C PRO A 261 18.70 -3.92 5.89
N GLY A 262 20.04 -4.05 5.93
CA GLY A 262 20.84 -4.64 4.84
C GLY A 262 20.32 -5.99 4.35
N PRO A 263 20.00 -6.96 5.23
CA PRO A 263 19.48 -8.26 4.81
C PRO A 263 18.17 -8.20 4.00
N LEU A 264 17.33 -7.18 4.21
CA LEU A 264 16.14 -6.95 3.38
C LEU A 264 16.50 -6.37 2.02
N LEU A 265 17.46 -5.42 1.98
CA LEU A 265 17.92 -4.81 0.73
C LEU A 265 18.56 -5.84 -0.21
N ASP A 266 19.32 -6.80 0.33
CA ASP A 266 19.98 -7.85 -0.45
C ASP A 266 18.99 -8.77 -1.20
N ARG A 267 17.74 -8.81 -0.79
CA ARG A 267 16.67 -9.59 -1.43
C ARG A 267 15.81 -8.81 -2.40
N MET A 268 16.12 -7.52 -2.58
CA MET A 268 15.31 -6.60 -3.37
C MET A 268 16.02 -6.15 -4.64
N GLU A 269 15.30 -6.11 -5.74
CA GLU A 269 15.70 -5.39 -6.94
C GLU A 269 15.27 -3.93 -6.80
N LEU A 270 16.25 -3.03 -6.67
CA LEU A 270 16.02 -1.61 -6.43
C LEU A 270 15.74 -0.88 -7.74
N ILE A 271 14.57 -0.25 -7.86
CA ILE A 271 14.18 0.58 -9.00
C ILE A 271 13.94 2.00 -8.52
N GLU A 272 14.79 2.92 -8.96
CA GLU A 272 14.68 4.33 -8.63
C GLU A 272 13.55 5.00 -9.40
N VAL A 273 12.62 5.59 -8.68
CA VAL A 273 11.56 6.44 -9.24
C VAL A 273 11.92 7.88 -8.96
N SER A 274 12.53 8.54 -9.95
CA SER A 274 12.96 9.94 -9.84
C SER A 274 11.78 10.92 -9.73
N GLY A 275 12.08 12.15 -9.32
CA GLY A 275 11.11 13.25 -9.39
C GLY A 275 10.80 13.64 -10.83
N TYR A 276 9.74 14.42 -11.00
CA TYR A 276 9.28 14.91 -12.30
C TYR A 276 9.77 16.34 -12.58
N ILE A 277 10.11 16.60 -13.82
CA ILE A 277 10.35 17.98 -14.32
C ILE A 277 9.02 18.71 -14.50
N THR A 278 9.05 20.03 -14.64
CA THR A 278 7.85 20.87 -14.73
C THR A 278 6.94 20.45 -15.88
N GLU A 279 7.49 20.13 -17.04
CA GLU A 279 6.76 19.68 -18.22
C GLU A 279 6.03 18.37 -17.97
N GLU A 280 6.67 17.42 -17.31
CA GLU A 280 6.07 16.13 -16.92
C GLU A 280 4.94 16.33 -15.90
N LYS A 281 5.13 17.19 -14.91
CA LYS A 281 4.09 17.53 -13.92
C LYS A 281 2.85 18.12 -14.58
N ILE A 282 3.03 19.00 -15.58
CA ILE A 282 1.92 19.59 -16.35
C ILE A 282 1.16 18.49 -17.10
N GLU A 283 1.85 17.58 -17.78
CA GLU A 283 1.20 16.52 -18.53
C GLU A 283 0.49 15.51 -17.60
N ILE A 284 1.11 15.17 -16.47
CA ILE A 284 0.49 14.32 -15.41
C ILE A 284 -0.76 15.02 -14.88
N ALA A 285 -0.68 16.31 -14.56
CA ALA A 285 -1.82 17.07 -14.06
C ALA A 285 -2.97 17.07 -15.07
N ARG A 286 -2.69 17.36 -16.33
CA ARG A 286 -3.69 17.42 -17.40
C ARG A 286 -4.37 16.07 -17.65
N ARG A 287 -3.57 14.97 -17.70
CA ARG A 287 -4.07 13.64 -18.08
C ARG A 287 -4.71 12.89 -16.92
N HIS A 288 -4.21 13.08 -15.71
CA HIS A 288 -4.59 12.25 -14.57
C HIS A 288 -5.17 13.05 -13.41
N LEU A 289 -4.50 14.13 -12.92
CA LEU A 289 -4.91 14.80 -11.70
C LEU A 289 -6.19 15.62 -11.87
N VAL A 290 -6.27 16.43 -12.90
CA VAL A 290 -7.45 17.29 -13.16
C VAL A 290 -8.71 16.45 -13.38
N PRO A 291 -8.71 15.40 -14.24
CA PRO A 291 -9.88 14.53 -14.39
C PRO A 291 -10.28 13.82 -13.10
N LYS A 292 -9.31 13.30 -12.35
CA LYS A 292 -9.53 12.63 -11.06
C LYS A 292 -10.16 13.57 -10.04
N GLU A 293 -9.63 14.78 -9.90
CA GLU A 293 -10.14 15.76 -8.95
C GLU A 293 -11.50 16.33 -9.34
N LEU A 294 -11.80 16.47 -10.65
CA LEU A 294 -13.14 16.83 -11.13
C LEU A 294 -14.16 15.77 -10.70
N GLU A 295 -13.88 14.49 -10.95
CA GLU A 295 -14.74 13.38 -10.57
C GLU A 295 -14.92 13.30 -9.04
N ALA A 296 -13.83 13.43 -8.27
CA ALA A 296 -13.85 13.40 -6.81
C ALA A 296 -14.69 14.54 -6.20
N ASN A 297 -14.82 15.68 -6.91
CA ASN A 297 -15.64 16.82 -6.49
C ASN A 297 -17.04 16.85 -7.17
N GLY A 298 -17.45 15.76 -7.83
CA GLY A 298 -18.79 15.64 -8.43
C GLY A 298 -19.00 16.44 -9.72
N MET A 299 -17.91 16.87 -10.37
CA MET A 299 -17.94 17.66 -11.60
C MET A 299 -17.74 16.80 -12.85
N LYS A 300 -18.31 17.23 -13.96
CA LYS A 300 -18.08 16.63 -15.27
C LYS A 300 -16.76 17.13 -15.87
N LYS A 301 -16.18 16.34 -16.74
CA LYS A 301 -14.87 16.60 -17.36
C LYS A 301 -14.74 17.97 -18.07
N ASN A 302 -15.86 18.56 -18.51
CA ASN A 302 -15.90 19.82 -19.24
C ASN A 302 -16.39 21.02 -18.41
N ASP A 303 -16.76 20.83 -17.16
CA ASP A 303 -17.32 21.90 -16.33
C ASP A 303 -16.28 22.99 -16.01
N ILE A 304 -15.04 22.55 -15.72
CA ILE A 304 -13.93 23.48 -15.47
C ILE A 304 -12.70 23.02 -16.25
N LYS A 305 -12.03 23.98 -16.89
CA LYS A 305 -10.77 23.79 -17.60
C LYS A 305 -9.64 24.51 -16.87
N ILE A 306 -8.53 23.80 -16.71
CA ILE A 306 -7.28 24.37 -16.18
C ILE A 306 -6.23 24.26 -17.29
N PRO A 307 -5.96 25.35 -18.04
CA PRO A 307 -5.04 25.34 -19.16
C PRO A 307 -3.58 25.17 -18.70
N LYS A 308 -2.69 24.85 -19.67
CA LYS A 308 -1.28 24.56 -19.42
C LYS A 308 -0.55 25.66 -18.67
N ASN A 309 -0.75 26.93 -19.08
CA ASN A 309 -0.14 28.09 -18.44
C ASN A 309 -0.58 28.27 -16.98
N THR A 310 -1.80 27.90 -16.63
CA THR A 310 -2.29 27.94 -15.25
C THR A 310 -1.67 26.81 -14.42
N LEU A 311 -1.55 25.59 -14.97
CA LEU A 311 -0.87 24.50 -14.31
C LEU A 311 0.62 24.82 -14.05
N GLU A 312 1.29 25.43 -15.03
CA GLU A 312 2.66 25.91 -14.89
C GLU A 312 2.78 26.94 -13.76
N ALA A 313 1.89 27.93 -13.72
CA ALA A 313 1.86 28.93 -12.65
C ALA A 313 1.59 28.31 -11.26
N ILE A 314 0.76 27.25 -11.17
CA ILE A 314 0.54 26.53 -9.91
C ILE A 314 1.83 25.81 -9.49
N ILE A 315 2.50 25.12 -10.42
CA ILE A 315 3.73 24.37 -10.15
C ILE A 315 4.83 25.31 -9.68
N GLU A 316 5.00 26.45 -10.35
CA GLU A 316 6.09 27.39 -10.06
C GLU A 316 5.89 28.21 -8.80
N ASN A 317 4.66 28.65 -8.53
CA ASN A 317 4.39 29.63 -7.48
C ASN A 317 3.72 29.04 -6.23
N TYR A 318 3.16 27.84 -6.30
CA TYR A 318 2.37 27.26 -5.22
C TYR A 318 2.81 25.86 -4.79
N THR A 319 3.81 25.26 -5.44
CA THR A 319 4.33 23.94 -5.08
C THR A 319 5.86 23.91 -5.09
N ARG A 320 6.44 23.14 -4.15
CA ARG A 320 7.89 22.88 -4.10
C ARG A 320 8.13 21.43 -3.69
N GLU A 321 7.89 20.54 -4.64
CA GLU A 321 8.00 19.09 -4.44
C GLU A 321 8.60 18.38 -5.65
N SER A 322 9.24 17.23 -5.44
CA SER A 322 9.74 16.38 -6.53
C SER A 322 8.62 15.60 -7.22
N GLY A 323 7.55 15.29 -6.51
CA GLY A 323 6.36 14.60 -7.01
C GLY A 323 5.25 15.53 -7.47
N VAL A 324 4.01 15.03 -7.38
CA VAL A 324 2.79 15.74 -7.79
C VAL A 324 1.69 15.75 -6.71
N ARG A 325 2.02 15.38 -5.47
CA ARG A 325 1.03 15.27 -4.38
C ARG A 325 0.53 16.63 -3.89
N GLU A 326 1.41 17.60 -3.81
CA GLU A 326 1.05 18.96 -3.44
C GLU A 326 0.28 19.65 -4.58
N LEU A 327 0.71 19.43 -5.83
CA LEU A 327 0.02 19.88 -7.02
C LEU A 327 -1.43 19.36 -7.06
N GLU A 328 -1.64 18.06 -6.77
CA GLU A 328 -2.97 17.45 -6.66
C GLU A 328 -3.83 18.17 -5.60
N LYS A 329 -3.25 18.45 -4.42
CA LYS A 329 -3.96 19.18 -3.35
C LYS A 329 -4.35 20.60 -3.76
N LYS A 330 -3.47 21.32 -4.48
CA LYS A 330 -3.76 22.70 -4.96
C LYS A 330 -4.86 22.68 -6.02
N ILE A 331 -4.81 21.74 -6.98
CA ILE A 331 -5.88 21.53 -7.96
C ILE A 331 -7.20 21.21 -7.26
N GLY A 332 -7.21 20.26 -6.31
CA GLY A 332 -8.40 19.93 -5.54
C GLY A 332 -8.94 21.11 -4.71
N LYS A 333 -8.07 22.00 -4.21
CA LYS A 333 -8.51 23.24 -3.51
C LYS A 333 -9.24 24.19 -4.47
N ILE A 334 -8.73 24.36 -5.69
CA ILE A 334 -9.38 25.19 -6.72
C ILE A 334 -10.77 24.62 -7.05
N LEU A 335 -10.85 23.33 -7.35
CA LEU A 335 -12.10 22.69 -7.73
C LEU A 335 -13.12 22.67 -6.58
N ARG A 336 -12.70 22.45 -5.32
CA ARG A 336 -13.61 22.55 -4.16
C ARG A 336 -14.21 23.95 -4.00
N LYS A 337 -13.42 25.01 -4.19
CA LYS A 337 -13.95 26.38 -4.15
C LYS A 337 -14.95 26.64 -5.27
N SER A 338 -14.66 26.14 -6.49
CA SER A 338 -15.59 26.22 -7.62
C SER A 338 -16.88 25.40 -7.39
N ALA A 339 -16.77 24.21 -6.77
CA ALA A 339 -17.92 23.41 -6.36
C ALA A 339 -18.81 24.14 -5.34
N ARG A 340 -18.19 24.77 -4.35
CA ARG A 340 -18.92 25.58 -3.36
C ARG A 340 -19.69 26.72 -4.04
N GLN A 341 -19.06 27.42 -4.96
CA GLN A 341 -19.69 28.50 -5.70
C GLN A 341 -20.88 28.01 -6.52
N TYR A 342 -20.71 26.90 -7.24
CA TYR A 342 -21.81 26.27 -7.98
C TYR A 342 -22.96 25.86 -7.07
N ALA A 343 -22.68 25.31 -5.90
CA ALA A 343 -23.70 24.93 -4.94
C ALA A 343 -24.48 26.12 -4.37
N THR A 344 -23.86 27.30 -4.31
CA THR A 344 -24.50 28.55 -3.84
C THR A 344 -25.28 29.24 -4.94
N ASP A 345 -24.69 29.39 -6.13
CA ASP A 345 -25.18 30.26 -7.21
C ASP A 345 -25.91 29.50 -8.33
N GLY A 346 -25.76 28.16 -8.37
CA GLY A 346 -26.36 27.30 -9.40
C GLY A 346 -25.61 27.28 -10.75
N TYR A 347 -24.48 28.01 -10.85
CA TYR A 347 -23.63 28.05 -12.05
C TYR A 347 -22.15 28.22 -11.69
N PHE A 348 -21.25 27.84 -12.63
CA PHE A 348 -19.83 28.11 -12.48
C PHE A 348 -19.51 29.53 -12.95
N ALA A 349 -19.06 30.41 -12.08
CA ALA A 349 -18.66 31.77 -12.46
C ALA A 349 -17.45 31.76 -13.42
N LYS A 350 -16.57 30.75 -13.28
CA LYS A 350 -15.41 30.58 -14.14
C LYS A 350 -15.35 29.14 -14.63
N THR A 351 -15.55 28.94 -15.92
CA THR A 351 -15.42 27.64 -16.59
C THR A 351 -13.99 27.36 -17.05
N GLU A 352 -13.14 28.40 -17.07
CA GLU A 352 -11.71 28.34 -17.35
C GLU A 352 -10.95 29.15 -16.31
N ILE A 353 -10.02 28.49 -15.61
CA ILE A 353 -9.20 29.10 -14.57
C ILE A 353 -7.93 29.65 -15.21
N LYS A 354 -7.74 30.98 -15.18
CA LYS A 354 -6.55 31.67 -15.71
C LYS A 354 -5.49 31.86 -14.60
N PRO A 355 -4.21 32.08 -14.96
CA PRO A 355 -3.16 32.35 -13.96
C PRO A 355 -3.48 33.49 -13.00
N GLY A 356 -4.13 34.57 -13.50
CA GLY A 356 -4.57 35.72 -12.67
C GLY A 356 -5.64 35.37 -11.63
N ASP A 357 -6.39 34.28 -11.82
CA ASP A 357 -7.44 33.85 -10.89
C ASP A 357 -6.85 33.07 -9.68
N LEU A 358 -5.60 32.61 -9.78
CA LEU A 358 -4.98 31.76 -8.75
C LEU A 358 -4.92 32.46 -7.39
N TYR A 359 -4.76 33.76 -7.35
CA TYR A 359 -4.76 34.53 -6.11
C TYR A 359 -6.08 34.37 -5.34
N GLU A 360 -7.21 34.41 -6.04
CA GLU A 360 -8.54 34.24 -5.45
C GLU A 360 -8.73 32.82 -4.88
N PHE A 361 -8.25 31.80 -5.62
CA PHE A 361 -8.42 30.40 -5.24
C PHE A 361 -7.41 29.90 -4.20
N LEU A 362 -6.13 30.27 -4.35
CA LEU A 362 -5.03 29.72 -3.56
C LEU A 362 -4.51 30.69 -2.51
N GLY A 363 -4.64 32.00 -2.76
CA GLY A 363 -4.04 33.07 -1.96
C GLY A 363 -2.77 33.63 -2.60
N ALA A 364 -1.96 34.31 -1.83
CA ALA A 364 -0.66 34.83 -2.28
C ALA A 364 0.25 33.68 -2.74
N PRO A 365 1.09 33.90 -3.76
CA PRO A 365 2.11 32.94 -4.14
C PRO A 365 2.99 32.54 -2.94
N GLU A 366 3.19 31.25 -2.74
CA GLU A 366 3.99 30.72 -1.63
C GLU A 366 5.48 30.73 -1.97
N TYR A 367 5.80 30.70 -3.25
CA TYR A 367 7.16 30.66 -3.77
C TYR A 367 7.32 31.70 -4.88
N THR A 368 8.40 32.47 -4.81
CA THR A 368 8.85 33.36 -5.87
C THR A 368 10.16 32.75 -6.40
N ARG A 369 10.20 32.44 -7.69
CA ARG A 369 11.48 32.10 -8.33
C ARG A 369 12.22 33.36 -8.64
N ASP A 370 13.41 33.52 -8.08
CA ASP A 370 14.33 34.56 -8.50
C ASP A 370 14.72 34.28 -9.97
N LYS A 371 14.32 35.19 -10.86
CA LYS A 371 14.75 35.14 -12.24
C LYS A 371 16.20 35.63 -12.31
N TYR A 372 16.99 34.94 -13.13
CA TYR A 372 18.33 35.42 -13.43
C TYR A 372 18.28 36.86 -13.92
N GLN A 373 18.87 37.78 -13.13
CA GLN A 373 18.88 39.23 -13.42
C GLN A 373 20.16 39.68 -14.10
N GLY A 374 21.03 38.74 -14.52
CA GLY A 374 22.34 39.07 -15.06
C GLY A 374 23.41 39.28 -13.99
N ASN A 375 24.67 39.36 -14.40
CA ASN A 375 25.80 39.67 -13.51
C ASN A 375 26.17 41.18 -13.58
N GLU A 376 25.16 42.04 -13.67
CA GLU A 376 25.38 43.48 -13.87
C GLU A 376 25.81 44.19 -12.59
N TYR A 377 25.62 43.57 -11.42
CA TYR A 377 25.97 44.15 -10.14
C TYR A 377 27.33 43.65 -9.64
N ALA A 378 28.29 44.54 -9.45
CA ALA A 378 29.58 44.20 -8.86
C ALA A 378 29.39 43.68 -7.41
N GLY A 379 29.97 42.55 -7.12
CA GLY A 379 29.82 41.88 -5.82
C GLY A 379 28.67 40.85 -5.72
N VAL A 380 27.93 40.63 -6.78
CA VAL A 380 26.88 39.58 -6.83
C VAL A 380 27.31 38.50 -7.85
N VAL A 381 27.41 37.28 -7.39
CA VAL A 381 27.73 36.11 -8.25
C VAL A 381 26.55 35.15 -8.22
N THR A 382 26.12 34.74 -9.42
CA THR A 382 25.07 33.73 -9.55
C THR A 382 25.66 32.34 -9.39
N GLY A 383 25.23 31.62 -8.36
CA GLY A 383 25.50 30.21 -8.14
C GLY A 383 24.34 29.34 -8.58
N LEU A 384 24.63 28.10 -8.94
CA LEU A 384 23.62 27.09 -9.20
C LEU A 384 23.66 26.06 -8.06
N ALA A 385 22.53 25.83 -7.42
CA ALA A 385 22.38 24.79 -6.42
C ALA A 385 21.48 23.67 -6.95
N TRP A 386 21.88 22.44 -6.69
CA TRP A 386 21.04 21.28 -6.95
C TRP A 386 20.30 20.91 -5.66
N THR A 387 18.96 20.93 -5.71
CA THR A 387 18.11 20.54 -4.59
C THR A 387 17.31 19.29 -4.96
N ALA A 388 16.75 18.60 -3.96
CA ALA A 388 15.86 17.45 -4.20
C ALA A 388 14.64 17.78 -5.08
N VAL A 389 14.36 19.06 -5.29
CA VAL A 389 13.19 19.58 -6.04
C VAL A 389 13.58 20.10 -7.42
N GLY A 390 14.89 20.13 -7.72
CA GLY A 390 15.46 20.63 -8.99
C GLY A 390 16.57 21.64 -8.76
N GLY A 391 17.07 22.25 -9.86
CA GLY A 391 18.07 23.31 -9.82
C GLY A 391 17.49 24.62 -9.34
N GLU A 392 18.19 25.32 -8.45
CA GLU A 392 17.87 26.66 -7.98
C GLU A 392 19.02 27.62 -8.26
N ILE A 393 18.66 28.86 -8.54
CA ILE A 393 19.61 29.96 -8.68
C ILE A 393 19.84 30.57 -7.30
N LEU A 394 21.10 30.66 -6.89
CA LEU A 394 21.49 31.34 -5.66
C LEU A 394 22.28 32.59 -6.02
N PHE A 395 22.00 33.71 -5.37
CA PHE A 395 22.81 34.89 -5.47
C PHE A 395 23.77 34.93 -4.28
N VAL A 396 25.07 34.94 -4.55
CA VAL A 396 26.11 35.11 -3.54
C VAL A 396 26.48 36.58 -3.55
N GLU A 397 26.07 37.33 -2.54
CA GLU A 397 26.36 38.73 -2.38
C GLU A 397 27.63 38.91 -1.53
N THR A 398 28.58 39.70 -2.03
CA THR A 398 29.80 40.03 -1.30
C THR A 398 29.79 41.51 -0.96
N SER A 399 29.97 41.84 0.32
CA SER A 399 30.15 43.20 0.77
C SER A 399 31.53 43.44 1.39
N LEU A 400 32.12 44.55 1.10
CA LEU A 400 33.41 44.99 1.69
C LEU A 400 33.14 45.85 2.92
N SER A 401 33.63 45.44 4.07
CA SER A 401 33.62 46.24 5.28
C SER A 401 35.03 46.48 5.79
N ARG A 402 35.29 47.66 6.41
CA ARG A 402 36.59 47.94 7.09
C ARG A 402 36.65 47.06 8.36
N GLY A 403 37.57 46.13 8.39
CA GLY A 403 37.78 45.19 9.49
C GLY A 403 39.24 44.82 9.67
N LYS A 404 39.56 44.04 10.69
CA LYS A 404 40.91 43.57 11.04
C LYS A 404 41.36 42.36 10.24
N GLY A 405 40.90 42.18 9.00
CA GLY A 405 41.34 41.11 8.10
C GLY A 405 40.75 39.74 8.40
N CYS A 406 39.60 39.65 9.08
CA CYS A 406 38.87 38.41 9.31
C CYS A 406 37.76 38.23 8.27
N LEU A 407 37.74 37.09 7.59
CA LEU A 407 36.64 36.70 6.68
C LEU A 407 35.49 36.17 7.52
N LEU A 408 34.36 36.91 7.50
CA LEU A 408 33.09 36.45 8.07
C LEU A 408 32.27 35.81 6.94
N TYR A 409 32.05 34.51 7.02
CA TYR A 409 31.11 33.83 6.16
C TYR A 409 29.74 33.87 6.80
N THR A 410 28.78 34.51 6.19
CA THR A 410 27.36 34.29 6.49
C THR A 410 26.80 33.39 5.41
N SER A 411 26.90 32.08 5.62
CA SER A 411 26.22 31.14 4.78
C SER A 411 24.83 30.87 5.32
N PRO A 412 23.76 30.95 4.53
CA PRO A 412 22.43 30.56 4.94
C PRO A 412 22.26 29.03 4.98
N SER A 413 23.35 28.27 5.10
CA SER A 413 23.29 26.83 5.18
C SER A 413 22.67 26.38 6.52
N PRO A 414 21.64 25.51 6.51
CA PRO A 414 21.05 24.96 7.73
C PRO A 414 22.04 24.12 8.59
N ARG A 415 23.27 23.88 8.11
CA ARG A 415 24.30 23.12 8.82
C ARG A 415 25.16 23.97 9.74
N ASP A 416 25.21 25.28 9.58
CA ASP A 416 26.08 26.15 10.37
C ASP A 416 25.51 26.46 11.78
N GLY A 417 24.27 26.06 12.08
CA GLY A 417 23.65 26.17 13.41
C GLY A 417 23.96 25.02 14.39
N LEU A 418 24.77 24.04 13.99
CA LEU A 418 25.06 22.85 14.81
C LEU A 418 26.51 22.78 15.32
N LEU A 419 27.29 23.84 15.17
CA LEU A 419 28.69 23.91 15.63
C LEU A 419 28.96 25.09 16.57
N SER A 420 28.00 25.46 17.41
CA SER A 420 28.24 26.33 18.56
C SER A 420 27.84 25.63 19.85
#